data_d3e5300b687dbc692718ce90f4cd18f9
#
_entry.id   d3e5300b687dbc692718ce90f4cd18f9
#
_cell.length_a   1.000
_cell.length_b   1.000
_cell.length_c   1.000
_cell.angle_alpha   90.00
_cell.angle_beta   90.00
_cell.angle_gamma   90.00
#
_symmetry.space_group_name_H-M   'P 1'
#
loop_
_entity.id
_entity.type
_entity.pdbx_description
1 polymer ?
#
loop_
_entity_poly.entity_id
_entity_poly.type
_entity_poly.pdbx_seq_one_letter_code
_entity_poly.pdbx_strand_id
1 'polypeptide(L)'
;LVVSCGDLSYYYLEYIISSLDIPLYYIRGNHAKSIEYGIAGSRKSPWGAIDLHRKVLRDPKTGLLLAGIEGSLRYNKGIHQYTQSEMWSMVLNLIPSLLWNKVRFGRYLDIFVTHAPPWGIHDQSDVAHQGIKAFNWLIKTFQPAMHIHGHIHVYYPSVVTETIVGNTLVLNTTAIVN
;
A
#
# COMPACT_ATOMS: atom_id res chain seq x y z
N LEU A 1 -2.10 -15.31 1.29
CA LEU A 1 -2.31 -14.13 0.44
C LEU A 1 -0.99 -13.47 0.04
N VAL A 2 -1.00 -12.76 -1.08
CA VAL A 2 0.09 -11.89 -1.54
C VAL A 2 -0.39 -10.44 -1.47
N VAL A 3 0.54 -9.52 -1.18
CA VAL A 3 0.28 -8.08 -1.18
C VAL A 3 1.31 -7.40 -2.07
N SER A 4 0.86 -6.52 -2.97
CA SER A 4 1.71 -5.67 -3.80
C SER A 4 1.57 -4.22 -3.38
N CYS A 5 2.70 -3.58 -3.07
CA CYS A 5 2.78 -2.19 -2.63
C CYS A 5 2.98 -1.18 -3.79
N GLY A 6 2.65 -1.56 -5.02
CA GLY A 6 2.69 -0.71 -6.20
C GLY A 6 3.92 -0.87 -7.09
N ASP A 7 3.92 -0.14 -8.21
CA ASP A 7 4.96 -0.05 -9.23
C ASP A 7 5.34 -1.36 -9.95
N LEU A 8 4.59 -2.43 -9.72
CA LEU A 8 4.67 -3.64 -10.53
C LEU A 8 3.68 -3.56 -11.70
N SER A 9 4.09 -4.06 -12.88
CA SER A 9 3.20 -4.13 -14.03
C SER A 9 2.03 -5.08 -13.76
N TYR A 10 0.88 -4.80 -14.38
CA TYR A 10 -0.31 -5.68 -14.25
C TYR A 10 -0.03 -7.09 -14.75
N TYR A 11 0.74 -7.21 -15.82
CA TYR A 11 1.20 -8.49 -16.34
C TYR A 11 1.97 -9.31 -15.29
N TYR A 12 2.85 -8.66 -14.52
CA TYR A 12 3.63 -9.35 -13.50
C TYR A 12 2.75 -9.80 -12.32
N LEU A 13 1.77 -8.98 -11.91
CA LEU A 13 0.80 -9.37 -10.88
C LEU A 13 -0.06 -10.56 -11.34
N GLU A 14 -0.49 -10.57 -12.61
CA GLU A 14 -1.23 -11.70 -13.20
C GLU A 14 -0.37 -12.98 -13.25
N TYR A 15 0.92 -12.85 -13.55
CA TYR A 15 1.85 -13.97 -13.50
C TYR A 15 1.98 -14.56 -12.09
N ILE A 16 2.09 -13.70 -11.05
CA ILE A 16 2.14 -14.15 -9.65
C ILE A 16 0.86 -14.91 -9.29
N ILE A 17 -0.32 -14.38 -9.66
CA ILE A 17 -1.61 -15.03 -9.38
C ILE A 17 -1.69 -16.40 -10.03
N SER A 18 -1.35 -16.48 -11.33
CA SER A 18 -1.40 -17.74 -12.08
C SER A 18 -0.39 -18.78 -11.59
N SER A 19 0.75 -18.33 -11.05
CA SER A 19 1.81 -19.23 -10.56
C SER A 19 1.54 -19.76 -9.17
N LEU A 20 0.92 -18.98 -8.30
CA LEU A 20 0.75 -19.32 -6.88
C LEU A 20 -0.67 -19.78 -6.52
N ASP A 21 -1.66 -19.48 -7.34
CA ASP A 21 -3.10 -19.76 -7.10
C ASP A 21 -3.58 -19.28 -5.71
N ILE A 22 -3.14 -18.09 -5.31
CA ILE A 22 -3.51 -17.47 -4.04
C ILE A 22 -4.03 -16.05 -4.23
N PRO A 23 -4.91 -15.54 -3.36
CA PRO A 23 -5.41 -14.17 -3.45
C PRO A 23 -4.27 -13.16 -3.43
N LEU A 24 -4.28 -12.23 -4.39
CA LEU A 24 -3.35 -11.11 -4.48
C LEU A 24 -4.11 -9.81 -4.30
N TYR A 25 -3.70 -9.05 -3.29
CA TYR A 25 -4.18 -7.70 -3.00
C TYR A 25 -3.15 -6.69 -3.49
N TYR A 26 -3.59 -5.61 -4.12
CA TYR A 26 -2.67 -4.61 -4.65
C TYR A 26 -3.17 -3.19 -4.44
N ILE A 27 -2.24 -2.28 -4.49
CA ILE A 27 -2.44 -0.85 -4.71
C ILE A 27 -1.56 -0.40 -5.87
N ARG A 28 -1.84 0.77 -6.45
CA ARG A 28 -1.00 1.35 -7.49
C ARG A 28 0.11 2.20 -6.88
N GLY A 29 1.28 2.18 -7.50
CA GLY A 29 2.33 3.17 -7.24
C GLY A 29 2.19 4.40 -8.12
N ASN A 30 3.06 5.37 -7.92
CA ASN A 30 3.07 6.61 -8.69
C ASN A 30 3.59 6.45 -10.13
N HIS A 31 4.21 5.32 -10.46
CA HIS A 31 4.61 4.94 -11.82
C HIS A 31 3.60 4.03 -12.52
N ALA A 32 2.51 3.65 -11.85
CA ALA A 32 1.49 2.82 -12.45
C ALA A 32 0.81 3.54 -13.63
N LYS A 33 0.63 2.82 -14.74
CA LYS A 33 -0.03 3.35 -15.94
C LYS A 33 -1.55 3.25 -15.79
N SER A 34 -2.29 4.22 -16.36
CA SER A 34 -3.75 4.14 -16.45
C SER A 34 -4.21 2.95 -17.30
N ILE A 35 -3.44 2.64 -18.34
CA ILE A 35 -3.67 1.51 -19.24
C ILE A 35 -2.31 0.88 -19.55
N GLU A 36 -2.21 -0.42 -19.37
CA GLU A 36 -1.08 -1.21 -19.85
C GLU A 36 -1.47 -1.94 -21.14
N TYR A 37 -0.60 -1.85 -22.14
CA TYR A 37 -0.77 -2.53 -23.41
C TYR A 37 0.13 -3.77 -23.45
N GLY A 38 -0.44 -4.92 -23.78
CA GLY A 38 0.27 -6.18 -23.90
C GLY A 38 -0.20 -6.98 -25.12
N ILE A 39 0.44 -8.12 -25.40
CA ILE A 39 0.11 -8.98 -26.55
C ILE A 39 -1.37 -9.44 -26.47
N ALA A 40 -1.90 -9.67 -25.30
CA ALA A 40 -3.28 -10.11 -25.08
C ALA A 40 -4.29 -8.93 -24.94
N GLY A 41 -3.92 -7.70 -25.34
CA GLY A 41 -4.77 -6.52 -25.29
C GLY A 41 -4.38 -5.50 -24.22
N SER A 42 -5.24 -4.51 -23.99
CA SER A 42 -5.04 -3.46 -23.00
C SER A 42 -5.72 -3.79 -21.68
N ARG A 43 -5.13 -3.35 -20.55
CA ARG A 43 -5.65 -3.54 -19.20
C ARG A 43 -5.65 -2.24 -18.42
N LYS A 44 -6.71 -2.02 -17.65
CA LYS A 44 -6.82 -0.92 -16.67
C LYS A 44 -6.58 -1.39 -15.23
N SER A 45 -6.53 -2.69 -15.01
CA SER A 45 -6.25 -3.35 -13.73
C SER A 45 -5.75 -4.78 -14.01
N PRO A 46 -4.98 -5.38 -13.10
CA PRO A 46 -4.54 -6.78 -13.23
C PRO A 46 -5.73 -7.72 -13.05
N TRP A 47 -5.86 -8.72 -13.91
CA TRP A 47 -6.90 -9.72 -13.80
C TRP A 47 -6.67 -10.65 -12.61
N GLY A 48 -7.73 -10.91 -11.86
CA GLY A 48 -7.70 -11.76 -10.67
C GLY A 48 -7.13 -11.10 -9.41
N ALA A 49 -6.56 -9.90 -9.50
CA ALA A 49 -6.10 -9.17 -8.32
C ALA A 49 -7.21 -8.31 -7.69
N ILE A 50 -7.09 -8.09 -6.38
CA ILE A 50 -8.05 -7.34 -5.58
C ILE A 50 -7.47 -5.96 -5.27
N ASP A 51 -8.08 -4.90 -5.80
CA ASP A 51 -7.69 -3.51 -5.56
C ASP A 51 -8.08 -3.08 -4.14
N LEU A 52 -7.08 -2.69 -3.34
CA LEU A 52 -7.26 -2.20 -1.97
C LEU A 52 -7.42 -0.68 -1.87
N HIS A 53 -7.19 0.08 -2.95
CA HIS A 53 -7.20 1.54 -2.85
C HIS A 53 -8.52 2.06 -2.27
N ARG A 54 -8.43 2.80 -1.14
CA ARG A 54 -9.55 3.37 -0.38
C ARG A 54 -10.60 2.32 0.08
N LYS A 55 -10.18 1.09 0.28
CA LYS A 55 -11.02 0.00 0.74
C LYS A 55 -10.49 -0.59 2.04
N VAL A 56 -11.42 -1.13 2.83
CA VAL A 56 -11.14 -1.97 3.98
C VAL A 56 -11.82 -3.31 3.71
N LEU A 57 -11.03 -4.38 3.58
CA LEU A 57 -11.50 -5.70 3.18
C LEU A 57 -11.08 -6.74 4.22
N ARG A 58 -11.86 -7.81 4.32
CA ARG A 58 -11.51 -9.01 5.06
C ARG A 58 -11.19 -10.13 4.10
N ASP A 59 -9.97 -10.66 4.17
CA ASP A 59 -9.59 -11.84 3.40
C ASP A 59 -10.40 -13.06 3.87
N PRO A 60 -11.14 -13.74 2.98
CA PRO A 60 -12.04 -14.83 3.38
C PRO A 60 -11.29 -16.07 3.88
N LYS A 61 -10.06 -16.32 3.39
CA LYS A 61 -9.29 -17.52 3.76
C LYS A 61 -8.57 -17.36 5.11
N THR A 62 -7.94 -16.21 5.34
CA THR A 62 -7.13 -15.96 6.55
C THR A 62 -7.90 -15.22 7.64
N GLY A 63 -8.97 -14.52 7.27
CA GLY A 63 -9.70 -13.64 8.17
C GLY A 63 -9.01 -12.31 8.46
N LEU A 64 -7.86 -12.02 7.83
CA LEU A 64 -7.11 -10.78 7.99
C LEU A 64 -7.90 -9.59 7.45
N LEU A 65 -7.82 -8.48 8.18
CA LEU A 65 -8.41 -7.20 7.83
C LEU A 65 -7.34 -6.34 7.14
N LEU A 66 -7.54 -6.01 5.86
CA LEU A 66 -6.61 -5.23 5.05
C LEU A 66 -7.24 -3.90 4.66
N ALA A 67 -6.43 -2.86 4.62
CA ALA A 67 -6.80 -1.56 4.04
C ALA A 67 -5.65 -1.04 3.18
N GLY A 68 -5.95 -0.24 2.14
CA GLY A 68 -4.90 0.28 1.28
C GLY A 68 -5.12 1.70 0.78
N ILE A 69 -4.01 2.42 0.58
CA ILE A 69 -3.95 3.74 -0.06
C ILE A 69 -2.82 3.72 -1.10
N GLU A 70 -3.17 4.02 -2.35
CA GLU A 70 -2.21 4.06 -3.46
C GLU A 70 -1.42 5.36 -3.54
N GLY A 71 -0.37 5.34 -4.36
CA GLY A 71 0.34 6.52 -4.84
C GLY A 71 1.28 7.18 -3.84
N SER A 72 1.83 8.32 -4.26
CA SER A 72 2.81 9.11 -3.49
C SER A 72 2.42 10.59 -3.39
N LEU A 73 3.25 11.39 -2.74
CA LEU A 73 3.11 12.84 -2.81
C LEU A 73 3.31 13.34 -4.24
N ARG A 74 2.59 14.42 -4.56
CA ARG A 74 2.63 15.05 -5.89
C ARG A 74 3.92 15.85 -6.05
N TYR A 75 4.76 15.42 -6.96
CA TYR A 75 5.99 16.10 -7.35
C TYR A 75 5.98 16.53 -8.84
N ASN A 76 5.05 16.02 -9.63
CA ASN A 76 4.82 16.41 -11.02
C ASN A 76 3.33 16.24 -11.42
N LYS A 77 3.01 16.21 -12.71
CA LYS A 77 1.64 16.02 -13.22
C LYS A 77 1.26 14.54 -13.44
N GLY A 78 1.97 13.60 -12.82
CA GLY A 78 1.68 12.17 -12.90
C GLY A 78 0.35 11.81 -12.25
N ILE A 79 -0.21 10.69 -12.70
CA ILE A 79 -1.37 10.05 -12.08
C ILE A 79 -0.93 9.37 -10.77
N HIS A 80 -1.86 9.05 -9.89
CA HIS A 80 -1.58 8.43 -8.58
C HIS A 80 -0.59 9.24 -7.71
N GLN A 81 -0.64 10.56 -7.84
CA GLN A 81 0.12 11.51 -7.03
C GLN A 81 -0.84 12.50 -6.36
N TYR A 82 -0.73 12.63 -5.06
CA TYR A 82 -1.71 13.31 -4.23
C TYR A 82 -1.04 14.32 -3.30
N THR A 83 -1.77 15.37 -2.94
CA THR A 83 -1.35 16.29 -1.86
C THR A 83 -1.51 15.63 -0.50
N GLN A 84 -0.87 16.18 0.54
CA GLN A 84 -1.09 15.73 1.92
C GLN A 84 -2.58 15.81 2.31
N SER A 85 -3.30 16.84 1.87
CA SER A 85 -4.74 17.00 2.17
C SER A 85 -5.59 15.92 1.50
N GLU A 86 -5.30 15.56 0.24
CA GLU A 86 -5.97 14.46 -0.46
C GLU A 86 -5.69 13.11 0.24
N MET A 87 -4.45 12.88 0.67
CA MET A 87 -4.08 11.68 1.45
C MET A 87 -4.81 11.63 2.80
N TRP A 88 -4.94 12.77 3.50
CA TRP A 88 -5.78 12.86 4.70
C TRP A 88 -7.23 12.48 4.42
N SER A 89 -7.83 13.03 3.36
CA SER A 89 -9.21 12.69 2.98
C SER A 89 -9.39 11.20 2.72
N MET A 90 -8.44 10.56 2.02
CA MET A 90 -8.50 9.12 1.74
C MET A 90 -8.42 8.29 3.03
N VAL A 91 -7.52 8.64 3.95
CA VAL A 91 -7.38 7.95 5.24
C VAL A 91 -8.63 8.12 6.09
N LEU A 92 -9.18 9.33 6.19
CA LEU A 92 -10.40 9.60 6.94
C LEU A 92 -11.61 8.82 6.41
N ASN A 93 -11.69 8.60 5.09
CA ASN A 93 -12.74 7.81 4.47
C ASN A 93 -12.69 6.30 4.82
N LEU A 94 -11.58 5.79 5.37
CA LEU A 94 -11.52 4.41 5.87
C LEU A 94 -12.17 4.24 7.25
N ILE A 95 -12.29 5.33 8.04
CA ILE A 95 -12.69 5.28 9.45
C ILE A 95 -14.00 4.53 9.69
N PRO A 96 -15.10 4.78 8.94
CA PRO A 96 -16.36 4.05 9.19
C PRO A 96 -16.18 2.54 9.12
N SER A 97 -15.44 2.06 8.13
CA SER A 97 -15.17 0.63 7.97
C SER A 97 -14.24 0.08 9.06
N LEU A 98 -13.25 0.85 9.52
CA LEU A 98 -12.38 0.47 10.63
C LEU A 98 -13.18 0.37 11.94
N LEU A 99 -14.06 1.30 12.22
CA LEU A 99 -14.95 1.26 13.38
C LEU A 99 -15.91 0.07 13.32
N TRP A 100 -16.49 -0.20 12.14
CA TRP A 100 -17.31 -1.40 11.92
C TRP A 100 -16.54 -2.69 12.20
N ASN A 101 -15.28 -2.79 11.72
CA ASN A 101 -14.42 -3.93 12.02
C ASN A 101 -14.21 -4.11 13.52
N LYS A 102 -14.00 -3.02 14.27
CA LYS A 102 -13.85 -3.07 15.72
C LYS A 102 -15.07 -3.68 16.40
N VAL A 103 -16.26 -3.28 15.97
CA VAL A 103 -17.52 -3.82 16.50
C VAL A 103 -17.69 -5.29 16.10
N ARG A 104 -17.41 -5.62 14.84
CA ARG A 104 -17.71 -6.95 14.28
C ARG A 104 -16.66 -8.01 14.59
N PHE A 105 -15.37 -7.61 14.68
CA PHE A 105 -14.23 -8.53 14.79
C PHE A 105 -13.31 -8.25 15.98
N GLY A 106 -13.63 -7.27 16.85
CA GLY A 106 -12.83 -6.90 18.03
C GLY A 106 -11.57 -6.11 17.73
N ARG A 107 -11.21 -5.86 16.47
CA ARG A 107 -10.01 -5.13 16.04
C ARG A 107 -10.28 -4.27 14.82
N TYR A 108 -9.50 -3.22 14.62
CA TYR A 108 -9.73 -2.27 13.53
C TYR A 108 -9.18 -2.76 12.19
N LEU A 109 -7.92 -3.20 12.20
CA LEU A 109 -7.12 -3.50 11.01
C LEU A 109 -5.96 -4.41 11.39
N ASP A 110 -5.60 -5.35 10.54
CA ASP A 110 -4.40 -6.18 10.70
C ASP A 110 -3.25 -5.65 9.85
N ILE A 111 -3.51 -5.34 8.57
CA ILE A 111 -2.48 -4.90 7.63
C ILE A 111 -2.93 -3.61 6.93
N PHE A 112 -2.13 -2.56 7.06
CA PHE A 112 -2.25 -1.33 6.27
C PHE A 112 -1.24 -1.36 5.12
N VAL A 113 -1.71 -1.22 3.89
CA VAL A 113 -0.91 -1.31 2.66
C VAL A 113 -0.85 0.04 1.99
N THR A 114 0.36 0.58 1.79
CA THR A 114 0.52 1.84 1.08
C THR A 114 1.67 1.76 0.06
N HIS A 115 1.66 2.64 -0.95
CA HIS A 115 2.82 2.76 -1.81
C HIS A 115 3.88 3.64 -1.16
N ALA A 116 3.53 4.89 -0.82
CA ALA A 116 4.45 5.78 -0.11
C ALA A 116 4.60 5.40 1.38
N PRO A 117 5.75 5.73 2.01
CA PRO A 117 6.01 5.52 3.43
C PRO A 117 5.23 6.50 4.33
N PRO A 118 5.17 6.26 5.65
CA PRO A 118 4.77 7.27 6.61
C PRO A 118 5.84 8.36 6.74
N TRP A 119 5.43 9.58 7.06
CA TRP A 119 6.34 10.71 7.28
C TRP A 119 7.36 10.43 8.38
N GLY A 120 8.64 10.66 8.09
CA GLY A 120 9.75 10.49 9.03
C GLY A 120 10.12 9.03 9.32
N ILE A 121 9.55 8.06 8.57
CA ILE A 121 9.85 6.63 8.70
C ILE A 121 10.12 6.07 7.32
N HIS A 122 11.35 5.65 7.05
CA HIS A 122 11.84 5.15 5.77
C HIS A 122 11.72 6.13 4.59
N ASP A 123 11.26 7.37 4.81
CA ASP A 123 11.11 8.39 3.79
C ASP A 123 12.43 9.14 3.51
N GLN A 124 12.43 10.00 2.50
CA GLN A 124 13.58 10.84 2.15
C GLN A 124 13.18 12.31 2.15
N SER A 125 14.16 13.20 2.12
CA SER A 125 13.95 14.65 2.24
C SER A 125 13.45 15.31 0.95
N ASP A 126 13.61 14.67 -0.20
CA ASP A 126 13.11 15.19 -1.46
C ASP A 126 11.59 14.98 -1.61
N VAL A 127 10.94 15.84 -2.39
CA VAL A 127 9.47 15.89 -2.50
C VAL A 127 8.87 14.58 -3.04
N ALA A 128 9.59 13.88 -3.94
CA ALA A 128 9.08 12.66 -4.55
C ALA A 128 8.99 11.50 -3.55
N HIS A 129 9.96 11.42 -2.63
CA HIS A 129 10.10 10.32 -1.66
C HIS A 129 9.68 10.69 -0.23
N GLN A 130 9.11 11.89 -0.06
CA GLN A 130 8.62 12.33 1.23
C GLN A 130 7.39 11.54 1.68
N GLY A 131 7.33 11.19 2.95
CA GLY A 131 6.28 10.38 3.53
C GLY A 131 4.94 11.10 3.75
N ILE A 132 3.93 10.34 4.14
CA ILE A 132 2.55 10.80 4.29
C ILE A 132 2.21 10.94 5.78
N LYS A 133 1.85 12.16 6.21
CA LYS A 133 1.51 12.47 7.61
C LYS A 133 0.26 11.73 8.10
N ALA A 134 -0.72 11.57 7.23
CA ALA A 134 -1.95 10.87 7.55
C ALA A 134 -1.71 9.38 7.90
N PHE A 135 -0.66 8.75 7.34
CA PHE A 135 -0.33 7.36 7.66
C PHE A 135 0.19 7.22 9.08
N ASN A 136 1.02 8.17 9.57
CA ASN A 136 1.45 8.18 10.96
C ASN A 136 0.27 8.27 11.92
N TRP A 137 -0.72 9.12 11.59
CA TRP A 137 -1.92 9.24 12.39
C TRP A 137 -2.74 7.95 12.41
N LEU A 138 -2.94 7.30 11.24
CA LEU A 138 -3.65 6.02 11.17
C LEU A 138 -2.94 4.94 11.99
N ILE A 139 -1.63 4.80 11.83
CA ILE A 139 -0.82 3.82 12.56
C ILE A 139 -0.96 4.03 14.07
N LYS A 140 -0.80 5.27 14.56
CA LYS A 140 -0.87 5.58 15.98
C LYS A 140 -2.28 5.40 16.56
N THR A 141 -3.32 5.68 15.77
CA THR A 141 -4.71 5.64 16.23
C THR A 141 -5.30 4.23 16.20
N PHE A 142 -5.08 3.50 15.13
CA PHE A 142 -5.72 2.20 14.89
C PHE A 142 -4.79 1.01 15.11
N GLN A 143 -3.49 1.24 15.22
CA GLN A 143 -2.46 0.26 15.54
C GLN A 143 -2.62 -1.07 14.78
N PRO A 144 -2.58 -1.07 13.42
CA PRO A 144 -2.53 -2.31 12.68
C PRO A 144 -1.31 -3.13 13.11
N ALA A 145 -1.36 -4.45 13.02
CA ALA A 145 -0.20 -5.28 13.33
C ALA A 145 0.98 -4.96 12.40
N MET A 146 0.68 -4.67 11.11
CA MET A 146 1.69 -4.31 10.12
C MET A 146 1.23 -3.11 9.27
N HIS A 147 2.19 -2.26 8.94
CA HIS A 147 2.10 -1.30 7.84
C HIS A 147 3.17 -1.65 6.82
N ILE A 148 2.77 -2.06 5.62
CA ILE A 148 3.68 -2.42 4.53
C ILE A 148 3.62 -1.37 3.43
N HIS A 149 4.80 -0.94 2.97
CA HIS A 149 4.92 0.05 1.90
C HIS A 149 6.07 -0.28 0.95
N GLY A 150 6.09 0.34 -0.22
CA GLY A 150 7.15 0.30 -1.21
C GLY A 150 7.81 1.65 -1.41
N HIS A 151 7.95 2.06 -2.68
CA HIS A 151 8.37 3.38 -3.17
C HIS A 151 9.84 3.74 -2.89
N ILE A 152 10.35 3.50 -1.69
CA ILE A 152 11.71 3.85 -1.32
C ILE A 152 12.65 2.69 -1.68
N HIS A 153 13.43 2.89 -2.73
CA HIS A 153 14.38 1.87 -3.17
C HIS A 153 15.53 1.70 -2.19
N VAL A 154 15.87 0.45 -1.92
CA VAL A 154 16.95 0.07 -1.01
C VAL A 154 18.16 -0.36 -1.84
N TYR A 155 19.23 0.44 -1.79
CA TYR A 155 20.45 0.17 -2.54
C TYR A 155 21.56 -0.45 -1.68
N TYR A 156 21.45 -0.35 -0.36
CA TYR A 156 22.47 -0.83 0.57
C TYR A 156 21.84 -1.66 1.69
N PRO A 157 22.48 -2.76 2.11
CA PRO A 157 21.99 -3.59 3.23
C PRO A 157 21.86 -2.86 4.58
N SER A 158 22.56 -1.73 4.73
CA SER A 158 22.54 -0.92 5.95
C SER A 158 21.31 0.00 6.08
N VAL A 159 20.48 0.09 5.04
CA VAL A 159 19.26 0.91 5.08
C VAL A 159 18.23 0.25 5.99
N VAL A 160 17.66 1.03 6.92
CA VAL A 160 16.60 0.55 7.80
C VAL A 160 15.33 0.33 6.98
N THR A 161 14.85 -0.89 6.94
CA THR A 161 13.61 -1.29 6.24
C THR A 161 12.49 -1.70 7.18
N GLU A 162 12.79 -1.83 8.47
CA GLU A 162 11.84 -2.24 9.51
C GLU A 162 11.89 -1.27 10.69
N THR A 163 10.74 -0.77 11.10
CA THR A 163 10.61 0.14 12.26
C THR A 163 9.36 -0.20 13.05
N ILE A 164 9.47 -0.28 14.39
CA ILE A 164 8.32 -0.49 15.26
C ILE A 164 7.78 0.87 15.73
N VAL A 165 6.50 1.11 15.51
CA VAL A 165 5.76 2.31 15.95
C VAL A 165 4.60 1.88 16.83
N GLY A 166 4.76 2.00 18.13
CA GLY A 166 3.80 1.43 19.08
C GLY A 166 3.73 -0.09 18.94
N ASN A 167 2.59 -0.64 18.57
CA ASN A 167 2.39 -2.08 18.30
C ASN A 167 2.46 -2.43 16.81
N THR A 168 2.78 -1.48 15.94
CA THR A 168 2.79 -1.68 14.49
C THR A 168 4.21 -1.87 13.98
N LEU A 169 4.46 -2.97 13.27
CA LEU A 169 5.66 -3.13 12.45
C LEU A 169 5.46 -2.38 11.13
N VAL A 170 6.27 -1.37 10.87
CA VAL A 170 6.36 -0.68 9.57
C VAL A 170 7.46 -1.35 8.76
N LEU A 171 7.12 -1.82 7.56
CA LEU A 171 8.00 -2.59 6.69
C LEU A 171 8.08 -1.97 5.30
N ASN A 172 9.29 -1.63 4.84
CA ASN A 172 9.56 -1.34 3.44
C ASN A 172 9.82 -2.65 2.69
N THR A 173 8.96 -2.98 1.72
CA THR A 173 9.02 -4.23 0.95
C THR A 173 9.85 -4.13 -0.33
N THR A 174 10.50 -2.99 -0.59
CA THR A 174 11.35 -2.83 -1.77
C THR A 174 12.60 -3.68 -1.62
N ALA A 175 12.81 -4.57 -2.59
CA ALA A 175 14.01 -5.42 -2.62
C ALA A 175 15.27 -4.58 -2.78
N ILE A 176 16.38 -5.10 -2.26
CA ILE A 176 17.71 -4.53 -2.54
C ILE A 176 17.97 -4.70 -4.04
N VAL A 177 18.17 -3.58 -4.72
CA VAL A 177 18.55 -3.57 -6.13
C VAL A 177 20.07 -3.63 -6.20
N ASN A 178 20.61 -4.77 -6.66
CA ASN A 178 22.03 -4.96 -6.91
C ASN A 178 22.41 -4.47 -8.32
#